data_aa53125193079210b0f6e2e3833a97af
#
_entry.id   aa53125193079210b0f6e2e3833a97af
#
_cell.length_a   1.000
_cell.length_b   1.000
_cell.length_c   1.000
_cell.angle_alpha   90.00
_cell.angle_beta   90.00
_cell.angle_gamma   90.00
#
_symmetry.space_group_name_H-M   'P 1'
#
loop_
_entity.id
_entity.type
_entity.pdbx_description
1 polymer ?
#
loop_
_entity_poly.entity_id
_entity_poly.type
_entity_poly.pdbx_seq_one_letter_code
_entity_poly.pdbx_strand_id
1 'polypeptide(L)'
;MKISVLDALTLGSDLDLSPLEKFGEVRIFGTTPNSKVEENIADSDVIVINKVKVNESNLGNAKNLKIILEMATGFDNIDLEYCKQRGIAVCNVVGYSTMSVSQITVCMALSLISNMKTYSTACADGSYSRGSVANILTPTYHDICGKTWGIVGYGNIGKQVANVARALGCNIIAYKRTPTDEVNCVDIDTLCRDADIISIHTPLNDGTRNLINKDRIALMKKDAIVINVARGAVCDESELASAIKEQRIGGLGVDVYTCEPYPMTHPYTDISRYDNVIFTPHMAWGSYESRSRCLDEAIMNLEAFLRGEMRNRLV
;
A
#
# COMPACT_ATOMS: atom_id res chain seq x y z
N MET A 1 5.72 -26.43 -18.84
CA MET A 1 5.93 -25.00 -19.15
C MET A 1 7.20 -24.53 -18.46
N LYS A 2 7.77 -23.40 -18.89
CA LYS A 2 8.86 -22.73 -18.19
C LYS A 2 8.33 -21.48 -17.51
N ILE A 3 8.52 -21.39 -16.23
CA ILE A 3 8.00 -20.32 -15.37
C ILE A 3 9.19 -19.56 -14.78
N SER A 4 9.25 -18.24 -14.92
CA SER A 4 10.25 -17.42 -14.27
C SER A 4 9.61 -16.49 -13.23
N VAL A 5 10.03 -16.60 -11.97
CA VAL A 5 9.68 -15.68 -10.89
C VAL A 5 10.81 -14.64 -10.80
N LEU A 6 10.53 -13.37 -11.10
CA LEU A 6 11.59 -12.39 -11.35
C LEU A 6 12.07 -11.63 -10.12
N ASP A 7 11.26 -11.54 -9.08
CA ASP A 7 11.55 -10.70 -7.90
C ASP A 7 11.05 -11.35 -6.60
N ALA A 8 11.39 -12.63 -6.41
CA ALA A 8 10.92 -13.43 -5.28
C ALA A 8 11.21 -12.79 -3.90
N LEU A 9 12.30 -12.03 -3.75
CA LEU A 9 12.60 -11.34 -2.49
C LEU A 9 11.55 -10.28 -2.12
N THR A 10 10.82 -9.74 -3.09
CA THR A 10 9.71 -8.81 -2.80
C THR A 10 8.51 -9.51 -2.20
N LEU A 11 8.42 -10.84 -2.35
CA LEU A 11 7.37 -11.68 -1.79
C LEU A 11 7.71 -12.24 -0.40
N GLY A 12 8.95 -12.01 0.08
CA GLY A 12 9.48 -12.54 1.32
C GLY A 12 10.11 -13.93 1.16
N SER A 13 11.19 -14.17 1.90
CA SER A 13 11.96 -15.42 1.83
C SER A 13 11.28 -16.63 2.48
N ASP A 14 10.19 -16.40 3.19
CA ASP A 14 9.38 -17.38 3.93
C ASP A 14 8.17 -17.89 3.14
N LEU A 15 7.89 -17.32 1.95
CA LEU A 15 6.79 -17.77 1.09
C LEU A 15 7.24 -18.97 0.25
N ASP A 16 6.52 -20.10 0.39
CA ASP A 16 6.75 -21.29 -0.42
C ASP A 16 6.19 -21.12 -1.84
N LEU A 17 7.07 -21.08 -2.84
CA LEU A 17 6.72 -20.98 -4.27
C LEU A 17 6.65 -22.34 -4.96
N SER A 18 6.93 -23.45 -4.27
CA SER A 18 6.90 -24.80 -4.84
C SER A 18 5.56 -25.21 -5.47
N PRO A 19 4.38 -24.68 -5.07
CA PRO A 19 3.13 -24.95 -5.77
C PRO A 19 3.11 -24.58 -7.25
N LEU A 20 4.02 -23.72 -7.72
CA LEU A 20 4.17 -23.40 -9.15
C LEU A 20 4.78 -24.56 -9.95
N GLU A 21 5.55 -25.46 -9.32
CA GLU A 21 6.25 -26.57 -9.97
C GLU A 21 5.29 -27.60 -10.59
N LYS A 22 4.02 -27.65 -10.13
CA LYS A 22 2.99 -28.50 -10.74
C LYS A 22 2.69 -28.15 -12.21
N PHE A 23 3.10 -26.95 -12.66
CA PHE A 23 2.89 -26.48 -14.03
C PHE A 23 4.12 -26.63 -14.92
N GLY A 24 5.28 -26.94 -14.36
CA GLY A 24 6.52 -27.17 -15.12
C GLY A 24 7.78 -26.74 -14.38
N GLU A 25 8.82 -26.46 -15.16
CA GLU A 25 10.10 -25.98 -14.64
C GLU A 25 9.98 -24.55 -14.10
N VAL A 26 10.39 -24.31 -12.85
CA VAL A 26 10.34 -22.99 -12.19
C VAL A 26 11.76 -22.48 -11.97
N ARG A 27 12.06 -21.29 -12.46
CA ARG A 27 13.29 -20.55 -12.18
C ARG A 27 12.95 -19.37 -11.28
N ILE A 28 13.64 -19.27 -10.15
CA ILE A 28 13.39 -18.23 -9.15
C ILE A 28 14.59 -17.28 -9.10
N PHE A 29 14.32 -16.01 -9.39
CA PHE A 29 15.27 -14.92 -9.24
C PHE A 29 14.87 -14.09 -8.02
N GLY A 30 15.81 -13.86 -7.10
CA GLY A 30 15.57 -13.04 -5.91
C GLY A 30 15.22 -11.60 -6.28
N THR A 31 16.01 -11.03 -7.19
CA THR A 31 15.78 -9.71 -7.82
C THR A 31 16.16 -9.76 -9.28
N THR A 32 15.49 -8.98 -10.12
CA THR A 32 15.83 -8.86 -11.53
C THR A 32 15.93 -7.38 -11.92
N PRO A 33 17.13 -6.83 -12.11
CA PRO A 33 17.31 -5.49 -12.67
C PRO A 33 16.71 -5.40 -14.08
N ASN A 34 16.21 -4.24 -14.48
CA ASN A 34 15.58 -4.05 -15.80
C ASN A 34 16.46 -4.53 -16.96
N SER A 35 17.78 -4.38 -16.86
CA SER A 35 18.76 -4.84 -17.87
C SER A 35 18.88 -6.37 -17.98
N LYS A 36 18.32 -7.13 -17.03
CA LYS A 36 18.38 -8.59 -16.99
C LYS A 36 17.01 -9.25 -17.22
N VAL A 37 15.94 -8.46 -17.33
CA VAL A 37 14.58 -9.01 -17.53
C VAL A 37 14.54 -9.84 -18.81
N GLU A 38 15.00 -9.30 -19.94
CA GLU A 38 14.99 -9.97 -21.23
C GLU A 38 15.72 -11.33 -21.20
N GLU A 39 16.92 -11.37 -20.59
CA GLU A 39 17.70 -12.60 -20.43
C GLU A 39 16.96 -13.64 -19.56
N ASN A 40 16.41 -13.19 -18.44
CA ASN A 40 15.75 -14.09 -17.47
C ASN A 40 14.44 -14.69 -17.96
N ILE A 41 13.80 -14.09 -18.97
CA ILE A 41 12.52 -14.54 -19.51
C ILE A 41 12.59 -15.11 -20.93
N ALA A 42 13.79 -15.16 -21.56
CA ALA A 42 13.98 -15.44 -22.98
C ALA A 42 13.24 -16.69 -23.49
N ASP A 43 13.13 -17.74 -22.68
CA ASP A 43 12.48 -19.00 -22.99
C ASP A 43 11.24 -19.31 -22.11
N SER A 44 10.76 -18.32 -21.36
CA SER A 44 9.63 -18.49 -20.43
C SER A 44 8.27 -18.50 -21.16
N ASP A 45 7.40 -19.41 -20.75
CA ASP A 45 5.97 -19.43 -21.11
C ASP A 45 5.16 -18.52 -20.16
N VAL A 46 5.58 -18.42 -18.89
CA VAL A 46 4.92 -17.71 -17.81
C VAL A 46 5.96 -16.88 -17.05
N ILE A 47 5.65 -15.65 -16.72
CA ILE A 47 6.40 -14.87 -15.73
C ILE A 47 5.52 -14.50 -14.55
N VAL A 48 6.11 -14.52 -13.35
CA VAL A 48 5.52 -14.08 -12.09
C VAL A 48 6.31 -12.88 -11.62
N ILE A 49 5.64 -11.76 -11.39
CA ILE A 49 6.27 -10.49 -11.01
C ILE A 49 5.46 -9.79 -9.90
N ASN A 50 6.11 -8.91 -9.17
CA ASN A 50 5.48 -8.04 -8.17
C ASN A 50 5.87 -6.56 -8.36
N LYS A 51 7.16 -6.27 -8.56
CA LYS A 51 7.70 -4.90 -8.70
C LYS A 51 8.51 -4.69 -9.97
N VAL A 52 8.90 -5.76 -10.66
CA VAL A 52 9.66 -5.67 -11.91
C VAL A 52 8.82 -4.97 -12.98
N LYS A 53 9.41 -3.98 -13.64
CA LYS A 53 8.77 -3.28 -14.76
C LYS A 53 8.93 -4.08 -16.04
N VAL A 54 7.82 -4.31 -16.74
CA VAL A 54 7.79 -5.01 -18.02
C VAL A 54 7.08 -4.17 -19.08
N ASN A 55 7.75 -4.02 -20.22
CA ASN A 55 7.29 -3.20 -21.33
C ASN A 55 7.95 -3.66 -22.66
N GLU A 56 7.73 -2.92 -23.75
CA GLU A 56 8.28 -3.20 -25.06
C GLU A 56 9.81 -3.43 -25.02
N SER A 57 10.56 -2.62 -24.25
CA SER A 57 12.03 -2.64 -24.26
C SER A 57 12.63 -3.94 -23.70
N ASN A 58 11.88 -4.72 -22.91
CA ASN A 58 12.37 -5.93 -22.25
C ASN A 58 11.52 -7.19 -22.47
N LEU A 59 10.33 -7.06 -23.09
CA LEU A 59 9.49 -8.19 -23.48
C LEU A 59 9.71 -8.61 -24.96
N GLY A 60 10.42 -7.80 -25.76
CA GLY A 60 10.50 -7.93 -27.22
C GLY A 60 10.94 -9.32 -27.68
N ASN A 61 11.94 -9.91 -27.04
CA ASN A 61 12.51 -11.21 -27.40
C ASN A 61 11.86 -12.42 -26.67
N ALA A 62 10.92 -12.22 -25.76
CA ALA A 62 10.20 -13.28 -25.08
C ALA A 62 9.12 -13.91 -26.03
N LYS A 63 9.57 -14.70 -27.00
CA LYS A 63 8.70 -15.25 -28.06
C LYS A 63 7.70 -16.30 -27.57
N ASN A 64 8.02 -16.99 -26.48
CA ASN A 64 7.19 -18.05 -25.90
C ASN A 64 6.23 -17.55 -24.83
N LEU A 65 6.37 -16.29 -24.37
CA LEU A 65 5.63 -15.74 -23.24
C LEU A 65 4.13 -15.64 -23.59
N LYS A 66 3.30 -16.28 -22.79
CA LYS A 66 1.85 -16.38 -22.94
C LYS A 66 1.08 -15.61 -21.89
N ILE A 67 1.63 -15.54 -20.66
CA ILE A 67 0.93 -14.91 -19.53
C ILE A 67 1.92 -14.31 -18.53
N ILE A 68 1.52 -13.16 -17.98
CA ILE A 68 2.14 -12.47 -16.86
C ILE A 68 1.21 -12.57 -15.66
N LEU A 69 1.70 -13.09 -14.55
CA LEU A 69 1.01 -13.15 -13.28
C LEU A 69 1.57 -12.03 -12.38
N GLU A 70 0.80 -10.98 -12.20
CA GLU A 70 1.13 -9.88 -11.29
C GLU A 70 0.72 -10.24 -9.86
N MET A 71 1.69 -10.37 -8.96
CA MET A 71 1.50 -10.67 -7.54
C MET A 71 1.08 -9.43 -6.74
N ALA A 72 0.16 -8.66 -7.30
CA ALA A 72 -0.38 -7.44 -6.71
C ALA A 72 -1.76 -7.10 -7.29
N THR A 73 -2.47 -6.16 -6.64
CA THR A 73 -3.69 -5.55 -7.21
C THR A 73 -3.33 -4.45 -8.22
N GLY A 74 -2.31 -3.62 -7.90
CA GLY A 74 -1.80 -2.60 -8.82
C GLY A 74 -0.92 -3.23 -9.89
N PHE A 75 -0.95 -2.67 -11.09
CA PHE A 75 -0.24 -3.16 -12.27
C PHE A 75 0.45 -2.03 -13.04
N ASP A 76 0.79 -0.95 -12.34
CA ASP A 76 1.43 0.24 -12.91
C ASP A 76 2.85 -0.04 -13.47
N ASN A 77 3.40 -1.21 -13.16
CA ASN A 77 4.68 -1.72 -13.64
C ASN A 77 4.58 -2.50 -14.97
N ILE A 78 3.38 -2.68 -15.53
CA ILE A 78 3.14 -3.49 -16.74
C ILE A 78 2.59 -2.61 -17.87
N ASP A 79 3.22 -2.67 -19.05
CA ASP A 79 2.69 -2.09 -20.27
C ASP A 79 1.59 -3.00 -20.84
N LEU A 80 0.36 -2.75 -20.41
CA LEU A 80 -0.81 -3.54 -20.83
C LEU A 80 -1.09 -3.44 -22.33
N GLU A 81 -0.86 -2.27 -22.92
CA GLU A 81 -1.13 -2.07 -24.35
C GLU A 81 -0.16 -2.90 -25.20
N TYR A 82 1.12 -2.89 -24.85
CA TYR A 82 2.10 -3.75 -25.50
C TYR A 82 1.79 -5.24 -25.31
N CYS A 83 1.43 -5.67 -24.08
CA CYS A 83 1.04 -7.05 -23.81
C CYS A 83 -0.15 -7.48 -24.69
N LYS A 84 -1.17 -6.61 -24.82
CA LYS A 84 -2.33 -6.85 -25.67
C LYS A 84 -1.96 -7.00 -27.14
N GLN A 85 -1.09 -6.14 -27.67
CA GLN A 85 -0.61 -6.21 -29.07
C GLN A 85 0.15 -7.52 -29.34
N ARG A 86 0.87 -8.03 -28.35
CA ARG A 86 1.65 -9.27 -28.42
C ARG A 86 0.82 -10.52 -28.14
N GLY A 87 -0.45 -10.39 -27.75
CA GLY A 87 -1.28 -11.53 -27.32
C GLY A 87 -0.83 -12.16 -26.01
N ILE A 88 -0.12 -11.42 -25.16
CA ILE A 88 0.32 -11.86 -23.83
C ILE A 88 -0.79 -11.52 -22.83
N ALA A 89 -1.35 -12.54 -22.18
CA ALA A 89 -2.33 -12.36 -21.13
C ALA A 89 -1.68 -11.72 -19.88
N VAL A 90 -2.38 -10.83 -19.20
CA VAL A 90 -1.94 -10.27 -17.93
C VAL A 90 -3.05 -10.50 -16.90
N CYS A 91 -2.72 -11.13 -15.78
CA CYS A 91 -3.62 -11.33 -14.66
C CYS A 91 -3.03 -10.73 -13.41
N ASN A 92 -3.84 -9.96 -12.68
CA ASN A 92 -3.50 -9.43 -11.36
C ASN A 92 -4.24 -10.18 -10.25
N VAL A 93 -4.03 -9.79 -8.99
CA VAL A 93 -4.71 -10.38 -7.84
C VAL A 93 -5.48 -9.30 -7.07
N VAL A 94 -6.78 -9.50 -6.90
CA VAL A 94 -7.67 -8.53 -6.25
C VAL A 94 -8.13 -9.05 -4.89
N GLY A 95 -8.15 -8.17 -3.87
CA GLY A 95 -8.76 -8.45 -2.58
C GLY A 95 -7.91 -9.23 -1.58
N TYR A 96 -6.78 -9.78 -1.97
CA TYR A 96 -5.91 -10.63 -1.13
C TYR A 96 -5.36 -9.91 0.11
N SER A 97 -5.08 -8.62 0.01
CA SER A 97 -4.42 -7.81 1.04
C SER A 97 -5.38 -6.98 1.90
N THR A 98 -6.71 -7.11 1.70
CA THR A 98 -7.69 -6.27 2.40
C THR A 98 -7.49 -6.25 3.91
N MET A 99 -7.32 -7.42 4.53
CA MET A 99 -7.14 -7.52 5.99
C MET A 99 -5.79 -6.95 6.44
N SER A 100 -4.71 -7.29 5.74
CA SER A 100 -3.35 -6.84 6.08
C SER A 100 -3.22 -5.31 6.01
N VAL A 101 -3.66 -4.70 4.89
CA VAL A 101 -3.60 -3.24 4.74
C VAL A 101 -4.49 -2.53 5.76
N SER A 102 -5.68 -3.06 6.03
CA SER A 102 -6.57 -2.50 7.06
C SER A 102 -5.95 -2.58 8.45
N GLN A 103 -5.30 -3.70 8.79
CA GLN A 103 -4.60 -3.87 10.06
C GLN A 103 -3.51 -2.83 10.25
N ILE A 104 -2.65 -2.62 9.24
CA ILE A 104 -1.56 -1.64 9.31
C ILE A 104 -2.11 -0.21 9.36
N THR A 105 -3.16 0.11 8.61
CA THR A 105 -3.83 1.42 8.68
C THR A 105 -4.32 1.72 10.10
N VAL A 106 -5.01 0.77 10.72
CA VAL A 106 -5.52 0.93 12.10
C VAL A 106 -4.36 0.98 13.11
N CYS A 107 -3.34 0.15 12.93
CA CYS A 107 -2.14 0.16 13.77
C CYS A 107 -1.44 1.53 13.74
N MET A 108 -1.24 2.14 12.57
CA MET A 108 -0.69 3.48 12.43
C MET A 108 -1.56 4.53 13.13
N ALA A 109 -2.88 4.48 12.93
CA ALA A 109 -3.80 5.43 13.55
C ALA A 109 -3.74 5.36 15.08
N LEU A 110 -3.84 4.16 15.65
CA LEU A 110 -3.79 3.96 17.10
C LEU A 110 -2.42 4.35 17.68
N SER A 111 -1.33 4.01 16.99
CA SER A 111 0.01 4.36 17.43
C SER A 111 0.24 5.88 17.45
N LEU A 112 -0.25 6.59 16.44
CA LEU A 112 -0.09 8.05 16.33
C LEU A 112 -0.98 8.79 17.33
N ILE A 113 -2.27 8.45 17.45
CA ILE A 113 -3.18 9.14 18.36
C ILE A 113 -2.82 8.92 19.84
N SER A 114 -2.19 7.77 20.14
CA SER A 114 -1.76 7.42 21.50
C SER A 114 -0.32 7.82 21.81
N ASN A 115 0.40 8.49 20.91
CA ASN A 115 1.83 8.84 21.05
C ASN A 115 2.71 7.62 21.43
N MET A 116 2.40 6.42 20.90
CA MET A 116 3.03 5.16 21.32
C MET A 116 4.55 5.15 21.17
N LYS A 117 5.09 5.79 20.11
CA LYS A 117 6.53 5.90 19.90
C LYS A 117 7.21 6.63 21.03
N THR A 118 6.70 7.79 21.45
CA THR A 118 7.24 8.60 22.55
C THR A 118 7.23 7.84 23.87
N TYR A 119 6.09 7.24 24.24
CA TYR A 119 5.96 6.52 25.51
C TYR A 119 6.81 5.26 25.56
N SER A 120 6.85 4.50 24.46
CA SER A 120 7.71 3.32 24.36
C SER A 120 9.19 3.68 24.44
N THR A 121 9.60 4.76 23.78
CA THR A 121 10.98 5.26 23.84
C THR A 121 11.38 5.65 25.27
N ALA A 122 10.52 6.33 26.01
CA ALA A 122 10.80 6.74 27.41
C ALA A 122 11.06 5.52 28.33
N CYS A 123 10.43 4.38 28.08
CA CYS A 123 10.75 3.15 28.78
C CYS A 123 12.07 2.53 28.28
N ALA A 124 12.27 2.51 26.96
CA ALA A 124 13.43 1.87 26.34
C ALA A 124 14.76 2.60 26.65
N ASP A 125 14.76 3.92 26.69
CA ASP A 125 15.94 4.75 26.99
C ASP A 125 16.20 4.95 28.49
N GLY A 126 15.30 4.44 29.35
CA GLY A 126 15.38 4.53 30.80
C GLY A 126 14.94 5.88 31.38
N SER A 127 14.37 6.80 30.59
CA SER A 127 13.84 8.06 31.09
C SER A 127 12.76 7.85 32.14
N TYR A 128 11.87 6.90 31.90
CA TYR A 128 10.87 6.49 32.88
C TYR A 128 11.49 5.97 34.19
N SER A 129 12.49 5.07 34.10
CA SER A 129 13.13 4.46 35.27
C SER A 129 13.92 5.46 36.11
N ARG A 130 14.43 6.53 35.50
CA ARG A 130 15.14 7.62 36.21
C ARG A 130 14.20 8.68 36.76
N GLY A 131 12.93 8.62 36.41
CA GLY A 131 11.92 9.56 36.87
C GLY A 131 11.54 9.35 38.35
N SER A 132 10.88 10.36 38.91
CA SER A 132 10.41 10.34 40.31
C SER A 132 8.90 10.10 40.44
N VAL A 133 8.19 9.97 39.34
CA VAL A 133 6.73 9.79 39.30
C VAL A 133 6.36 8.45 38.66
N ALA A 134 5.25 7.85 39.11
CA ALA A 134 4.83 6.52 38.70
C ALA A 134 4.27 6.47 37.25
N ASN A 135 3.96 7.60 36.65
CA ASN A 135 3.41 7.69 35.32
C ASN A 135 3.91 8.92 34.57
N ILE A 136 4.00 8.81 33.24
CA ILE A 136 4.28 9.91 32.31
C ILE A 136 3.04 10.10 31.45
N LEU A 137 2.45 11.31 31.48
CA LEU A 137 1.23 11.68 30.74
C LEU A 137 1.47 12.84 29.75
N THR A 138 2.72 13.09 29.40
CA THR A 138 3.12 14.11 28.42
C THR A 138 3.99 13.45 27.35
N PRO A 139 3.66 13.64 26.06
CA PRO A 139 2.61 14.50 25.49
C PRO A 139 1.20 13.96 25.75
N THR A 140 0.21 14.84 25.85
CA THR A 140 -1.20 14.42 25.99
C THR A 140 -1.64 13.59 24.78
N TYR A 141 -2.35 12.49 25.02
CA TYR A 141 -3.02 11.73 23.98
C TYR A 141 -4.54 11.69 24.22
N HIS A 142 -5.30 11.33 23.21
CA HIS A 142 -6.75 11.37 23.25
C HIS A 142 -7.35 10.03 22.89
N ASP A 143 -8.53 9.75 23.43
CA ASP A 143 -9.32 8.59 23.00
C ASP A 143 -9.70 8.72 21.53
N ILE A 144 -9.68 7.59 20.81
CA ILE A 144 -10.14 7.52 19.43
C ILE A 144 -11.68 7.52 19.34
N CYS A 145 -12.36 7.09 20.40
CA CYS A 145 -13.81 7.08 20.48
C CYS A 145 -14.39 8.49 20.31
N GLY A 146 -15.42 8.63 19.50
CA GLY A 146 -16.04 9.91 19.13
C GLY A 146 -15.31 10.72 18.07
N LYS A 147 -14.09 10.34 17.68
CA LYS A 147 -13.36 10.97 16.57
C LYS A 147 -14.02 10.69 15.22
N THR A 148 -13.85 11.63 14.28
CA THR A 148 -14.28 11.46 12.90
C THR A 148 -13.15 10.86 12.07
N TRP A 149 -13.38 9.67 11.46
CA TRP A 149 -12.44 9.04 10.55
C TRP A 149 -12.89 9.22 9.11
N GLY A 150 -12.12 9.99 8.34
CA GLY A 150 -12.31 10.22 6.91
C GLY A 150 -11.64 9.12 6.08
N ILE A 151 -12.42 8.44 5.26
CA ILE A 151 -11.95 7.36 4.37
C ILE A 151 -11.88 7.89 2.94
N VAL A 152 -10.69 8.09 2.40
CA VAL A 152 -10.48 8.48 1.00
C VAL A 152 -10.38 7.22 0.14
N GLY A 153 -11.49 6.85 -0.53
CA GLY A 153 -11.61 5.60 -1.27
C GLY A 153 -12.34 4.49 -0.48
N TYR A 154 -13.66 4.41 -0.64
CA TYR A 154 -14.51 3.43 0.05
C TYR A 154 -14.69 2.15 -0.78
N GLY A 155 -13.53 1.47 -1.07
CA GLY A 155 -13.44 0.12 -1.65
C GLY A 155 -13.31 -0.96 -0.57
N ASN A 156 -12.82 -2.16 -0.91
CA ASN A 156 -12.69 -3.28 0.04
C ASN A 156 -11.87 -2.91 1.28
N ILE A 157 -10.71 -2.27 1.08
CA ILE A 157 -9.83 -1.85 2.20
C ILE A 157 -10.49 -0.76 3.02
N GLY A 158 -10.98 0.32 2.38
CA GLY A 158 -11.65 1.42 3.07
C GLY A 158 -12.88 0.99 3.86
N LYS A 159 -13.68 0.06 3.32
CA LYS A 159 -14.82 -0.55 4.04
C LYS A 159 -14.35 -1.31 5.28
N GLN A 160 -13.28 -2.10 5.16
CA GLN A 160 -12.76 -2.86 6.29
C GLN A 160 -12.19 -1.95 7.38
N VAL A 161 -11.44 -0.90 7.00
CA VAL A 161 -10.97 0.12 7.94
C VAL A 161 -12.15 0.80 8.64
N ALA A 162 -13.18 1.20 7.89
CA ALA A 162 -14.39 1.80 8.45
C ALA A 162 -15.09 0.89 9.46
N ASN A 163 -15.16 -0.42 9.20
CA ASN A 163 -15.75 -1.39 10.11
C ASN A 163 -15.00 -1.45 11.45
N VAL A 164 -13.67 -1.50 11.41
CA VAL A 164 -12.85 -1.51 12.63
C VAL A 164 -12.94 -0.16 13.35
N ALA A 165 -12.88 0.96 12.63
CA ALA A 165 -13.00 2.28 13.21
C ALA A 165 -14.36 2.52 13.90
N ARG A 166 -15.48 2.02 13.32
CA ARG A 166 -16.78 2.03 14.00
C ARG A 166 -16.79 1.22 15.29
N ALA A 167 -16.13 0.05 15.29
CA ALA A 167 -16.02 -0.79 16.50
C ALA A 167 -15.19 -0.10 17.60
N LEU A 168 -14.30 0.81 17.23
CA LEU A 168 -13.54 1.68 18.15
C LEU A 168 -14.33 2.95 18.56
N GLY A 169 -15.58 3.10 18.10
CA GLY A 169 -16.43 4.25 18.45
C GLY A 169 -16.25 5.48 17.57
N CYS A 170 -15.59 5.38 16.41
CA CYS A 170 -15.42 6.50 15.49
C CYS A 170 -16.69 6.78 14.67
N ASN A 171 -16.89 8.07 14.36
CA ASN A 171 -17.81 8.50 13.30
C ASN A 171 -17.11 8.35 11.93
N ILE A 172 -17.78 7.79 10.93
CA ILE A 172 -17.19 7.55 9.62
C ILE A 172 -17.78 8.48 8.58
N ILE A 173 -16.92 9.20 7.86
CA ILE A 173 -17.23 9.90 6.62
C ILE A 173 -16.34 9.36 5.51
N ALA A 174 -16.80 9.40 4.27
CA ALA A 174 -16.02 8.87 3.15
C ALA A 174 -16.08 9.75 1.92
N TYR A 175 -14.97 9.79 1.17
CA TYR A 175 -14.93 10.30 -0.18
C TYR A 175 -14.83 9.16 -1.17
N LYS A 176 -15.73 9.13 -2.14
CA LYS A 176 -15.78 8.15 -3.23
C LYS A 176 -16.28 8.83 -4.50
N ARG A 177 -15.66 8.52 -5.67
CA ARG A 177 -16.05 9.08 -6.96
C ARG A 177 -17.54 8.90 -7.28
N THR A 178 -18.07 7.72 -7.00
CA THR A 178 -19.50 7.42 -7.09
C THR A 178 -20.01 7.20 -5.67
N PRO A 179 -20.80 8.11 -5.09
CA PRO A 179 -21.35 7.96 -3.74
C PRO A 179 -22.11 6.65 -3.54
N THR A 180 -22.28 6.25 -2.29
CA THR A 180 -23.02 5.05 -1.86
C THR A 180 -23.79 5.38 -0.59
N ASP A 181 -24.89 4.68 -0.37
CA ASP A 181 -25.70 4.82 0.86
C ASP A 181 -25.14 4.00 2.05
N GLU A 182 -24.06 3.22 1.84
CA GLU A 182 -23.43 2.40 2.88
C GLU A 182 -22.67 3.24 3.92
N VAL A 183 -22.33 4.48 3.62
CA VAL A 183 -21.58 5.40 4.48
C VAL A 183 -21.94 6.85 4.15
N ASN A 184 -21.80 7.74 5.13
CA ASN A 184 -21.93 9.18 4.89
C ASN A 184 -20.84 9.66 3.91
N CYS A 185 -21.23 9.83 2.64
CA CYS A 185 -20.34 10.32 1.58
C CYS A 185 -20.34 11.83 1.57
N VAL A 186 -19.13 12.41 1.59
CA VAL A 186 -18.91 13.87 1.51
C VAL A 186 -17.91 14.19 0.38
N ASP A 187 -17.84 15.43 -0.03
CA ASP A 187 -16.76 15.89 -0.90
C ASP A 187 -15.41 15.86 -0.17
N ILE A 188 -14.31 15.90 -0.95
CA ILE A 188 -12.98 15.73 -0.40
C ILE A 188 -12.55 16.90 0.51
N ASP A 189 -13.00 18.12 0.23
CA ASP A 189 -12.64 19.30 1.02
C ASP A 189 -13.35 19.27 2.39
N THR A 190 -14.62 18.85 2.40
CA THR A 190 -15.38 18.59 3.64
C THR A 190 -14.75 17.48 4.45
N LEU A 191 -14.32 16.36 3.80
CA LEU A 191 -13.62 15.29 4.49
C LEU A 191 -12.34 15.80 5.15
N CYS A 192 -11.52 16.57 4.43
CA CYS A 192 -10.28 17.13 4.98
C CYS A 192 -10.53 18.07 6.16
N ARG A 193 -11.61 18.87 6.14
CA ARG A 193 -11.96 19.80 7.21
C ARG A 193 -12.48 19.11 8.47
N ASP A 194 -13.29 18.09 8.30
CA ASP A 194 -14.09 17.52 9.40
C ASP A 194 -13.43 16.30 10.06
N ALA A 195 -12.52 15.62 9.35
CA ALA A 195 -11.87 14.42 9.88
C ALA A 195 -10.79 14.74 10.92
N ASP A 196 -10.73 13.88 11.95
CA ASP A 196 -9.61 13.83 12.92
C ASP A 196 -8.54 12.84 12.44
N ILE A 197 -8.96 11.80 11.70
CA ILE A 197 -8.08 10.81 11.08
C ILE A 197 -8.48 10.69 9.62
N ILE A 198 -7.52 10.76 8.70
CA ILE A 198 -7.74 10.62 7.26
C ILE A 198 -6.92 9.44 6.77
N SER A 199 -7.55 8.40 6.23
CA SER A 199 -6.84 7.28 5.64
C SER A 199 -7.17 7.12 4.16
N ILE A 200 -6.12 6.85 3.36
CA ILE A 200 -6.17 6.90 1.90
C ILE A 200 -6.08 5.49 1.34
N HIS A 201 -7.12 5.10 0.57
CA HIS A 201 -7.31 3.76 0.00
C HIS A 201 -7.76 3.81 -1.47
N THR A 202 -7.52 4.93 -2.16
CA THR A 202 -7.88 5.13 -3.57
C THR A 202 -6.71 4.76 -4.49
N PRO A 203 -6.96 4.17 -5.68
CA PRO A 203 -5.92 3.94 -6.66
C PRO A 203 -5.37 5.26 -7.23
N LEU A 204 -4.14 5.24 -7.74
CA LEU A 204 -3.55 6.36 -8.45
C LEU A 204 -4.08 6.39 -9.89
N ASN A 205 -4.61 7.53 -10.28
CA ASN A 205 -4.98 7.89 -11.65
C ASN A 205 -4.99 9.42 -11.80
N ASP A 206 -5.32 9.94 -12.98
CA ASP A 206 -5.31 11.38 -13.23
C ASP A 206 -6.21 12.18 -12.27
N GLY A 207 -7.35 11.61 -11.86
CA GLY A 207 -8.27 12.23 -10.92
C GLY A 207 -7.89 12.12 -9.44
N THR A 208 -6.88 11.30 -9.11
CA THR A 208 -6.43 11.08 -7.73
C THR A 208 -4.96 11.48 -7.49
N ARG A 209 -4.23 11.86 -8.54
CA ARG A 209 -2.89 12.41 -8.42
C ARG A 209 -2.95 13.74 -7.67
N ASN A 210 -2.13 13.91 -6.63
CA ASN A 210 -2.15 15.06 -5.74
C ASN A 210 -3.56 15.39 -5.20
N LEU A 211 -4.37 14.35 -4.95
CA LEU A 211 -5.69 14.53 -4.37
C LEU A 211 -5.61 15.18 -2.98
N ILE A 212 -4.61 14.81 -2.19
CA ILE A 212 -4.28 15.48 -0.92
C ILE A 212 -3.13 16.46 -1.19
N ASN A 213 -3.51 17.62 -1.66
CA ASN A 213 -2.61 18.71 -2.03
C ASN A 213 -2.51 19.76 -0.90
N LYS A 214 -1.71 20.80 -1.15
CA LYS A 214 -1.46 21.89 -0.22
C LYS A 214 -2.76 22.56 0.31
N ASP A 215 -3.71 22.83 -0.58
CA ASP A 215 -4.95 23.53 -0.21
C ASP A 215 -5.80 22.65 0.72
N ARG A 216 -5.87 21.35 0.45
CA ARG A 216 -6.59 20.38 1.29
C ARG A 216 -5.91 20.11 2.61
N ILE A 217 -4.57 20.07 2.63
CA ILE A 217 -3.80 19.99 3.88
C ILE A 217 -4.05 21.22 4.74
N ALA A 218 -4.19 22.41 4.15
CA ALA A 218 -4.51 23.65 4.87
C ALA A 218 -5.94 23.66 5.48
N LEU A 219 -6.87 22.84 4.97
CA LEU A 219 -8.20 22.68 5.57
C LEU A 219 -8.23 21.76 6.78
N MET A 220 -7.19 20.92 6.98
CA MET A 220 -7.18 19.90 8.01
C MET A 220 -7.13 20.51 9.42
N LYS A 221 -7.66 19.78 10.39
CA LYS A 221 -7.52 20.10 11.80
C LYS A 221 -6.04 20.04 12.20
N LYS A 222 -5.64 20.90 13.13
CA LYS A 222 -4.27 20.95 13.63
C LYS A 222 -3.77 19.62 14.21
N ASP A 223 -4.68 18.85 14.80
CA ASP A 223 -4.36 17.54 15.38
C ASP A 223 -4.71 16.38 14.44
N ALA A 224 -5.05 16.66 13.17
CA ALA A 224 -5.40 15.62 12.20
C ALA A 224 -4.25 14.66 11.96
N ILE A 225 -4.58 13.36 11.85
CA ILE A 225 -3.65 12.29 11.50
C ILE A 225 -3.93 11.88 10.05
N VAL A 226 -2.90 11.90 9.21
CA VAL A 226 -3.00 11.46 7.80
C VAL A 226 -2.28 10.13 7.62
N ILE A 227 -2.94 9.16 6.98
CA ILE A 227 -2.38 7.81 6.74
C ILE A 227 -2.49 7.50 5.25
N ASN A 228 -1.35 7.27 4.58
CA ASN A 228 -1.33 6.85 3.19
C ASN A 228 -0.77 5.43 3.04
N VAL A 229 -1.65 4.49 2.71
CA VAL A 229 -1.34 3.09 2.39
C VAL A 229 -1.75 2.70 0.96
N ALA A 230 -2.01 3.70 0.11
CA ALA A 230 -2.48 3.51 -1.26
C ALA A 230 -1.36 3.67 -2.30
N ARG A 231 -1.02 4.91 -2.64
CA ARG A 231 0.10 5.30 -3.53
C ARG A 231 0.67 6.64 -3.09
N GLY A 232 1.99 6.80 -3.13
CA GLY A 232 2.66 8.05 -2.73
C GLY A 232 2.09 9.28 -3.45
N ALA A 233 2.01 9.22 -4.77
CA ALA A 233 1.58 10.32 -5.62
C ALA A 233 0.09 10.73 -5.49
N VAL A 234 -0.69 10.09 -4.62
CA VAL A 234 -2.03 10.58 -4.23
C VAL A 234 -1.92 11.80 -3.31
N CYS A 235 -0.79 11.94 -2.62
CA CYS A 235 -0.50 13.07 -1.73
C CYS A 235 0.64 13.93 -2.28
N ASP A 236 0.63 15.21 -1.91
CA ASP A 236 1.81 16.06 -1.99
C ASP A 236 2.74 15.75 -0.81
N GLU A 237 3.77 14.92 -1.06
CA GLU A 237 4.69 14.44 -0.03
C GLU A 237 5.53 15.58 0.58
N SER A 238 5.88 16.58 -0.24
CA SER A 238 6.64 17.75 0.23
C SER A 238 5.80 18.63 1.17
N GLU A 239 4.54 18.82 0.83
CA GLU A 239 3.62 19.62 1.65
C GLU A 239 3.25 18.89 2.95
N LEU A 240 3.05 17.55 2.92
CA LEU A 240 2.85 16.76 4.15
C LEU A 240 4.08 16.85 5.07
N ALA A 241 5.29 16.75 4.52
CA ALA A 241 6.52 16.92 5.32
C ALA A 241 6.60 18.31 5.94
N SER A 242 6.29 19.36 5.18
CA SER A 242 6.22 20.75 5.70
C SER A 242 5.16 20.89 6.78
N ALA A 243 3.97 20.32 6.57
CA ALA A 243 2.87 20.37 7.53
C ALA A 243 3.24 19.71 8.89
N ILE A 244 4.02 18.63 8.88
CA ILE A 244 4.56 17.99 10.08
C ILE A 244 5.61 18.91 10.76
N LYS A 245 6.58 19.45 10.00
CA LYS A 245 7.64 20.35 10.53
C LYS A 245 7.04 21.59 11.17
N GLU A 246 6.00 22.14 10.56
CA GLU A 246 5.32 23.36 10.99
C GLU A 246 4.19 23.10 12.01
N GLN A 247 3.98 21.84 12.40
CA GLN A 247 2.92 21.42 13.33
C GLN A 247 1.51 21.86 12.89
N ARG A 248 1.27 21.84 11.58
CA ARG A 248 -0.04 22.13 10.98
C ARG A 248 -0.98 20.93 11.00
N ILE A 249 -0.42 19.71 11.10
CA ILE A 249 -1.15 18.46 11.33
C ILE A 249 -0.52 17.68 12.47
N GLY A 250 -1.31 16.84 13.14
CA GLY A 250 -0.92 16.12 14.35
C GLY A 250 -0.02 14.91 14.12
N GLY A 251 -0.19 14.19 12.99
CA GLY A 251 0.59 12.99 12.73
C GLY A 251 0.53 12.50 11.28
N LEU A 252 1.53 11.71 10.90
CA LEU A 252 1.65 11.16 9.53
C LEU A 252 2.09 9.69 9.55
N GLY A 253 1.27 8.82 8.95
CA GLY A 253 1.58 7.42 8.69
C GLY A 253 1.71 7.16 7.19
N VAL A 254 2.80 6.57 6.72
CA VAL A 254 3.02 6.33 5.29
C VAL A 254 3.64 4.97 5.07
N ASP A 255 3.04 4.18 4.19
CA ASP A 255 3.57 2.90 3.74
C ASP A 255 4.07 2.94 2.28
N VAL A 256 3.70 3.98 1.52
CA VAL A 256 3.93 4.07 0.07
C VAL A 256 4.51 5.42 -0.34
N TYR A 257 5.35 5.44 -1.36
CA TYR A 257 6.10 6.63 -1.78
C TYR A 257 6.00 6.84 -3.29
N THR A 258 6.23 8.07 -3.74
CA THR A 258 6.25 8.39 -5.17
C THR A 258 7.41 7.71 -5.89
N CYS A 259 8.53 7.52 -5.20
CA CYS A 259 9.69 6.74 -5.67
C CYS A 259 10.01 5.65 -4.63
N GLU A 260 10.09 4.40 -5.04
CA GLU A 260 10.35 3.26 -4.15
C GLU A 260 11.53 2.42 -4.67
N PRO A 261 12.58 2.18 -3.86
CA PRO A 261 12.88 2.81 -2.56
C PRO A 261 13.11 4.33 -2.70
N TYR A 262 12.66 5.10 -1.71
CA TYR A 262 12.88 6.55 -1.77
C TYR A 262 14.34 6.92 -1.44
N PRO A 263 14.92 7.92 -2.13
CA PRO A 263 16.29 8.35 -1.90
C PRO A 263 16.42 9.18 -0.60
N MET A 264 17.65 9.32 -0.09
CA MET A 264 17.93 10.14 1.10
C MET A 264 17.57 11.62 0.95
N THR A 265 17.36 12.09 -0.27
CA THR A 265 16.86 13.45 -0.58
C THR A 265 15.34 13.57 -0.53
N HIS A 266 14.63 12.49 -0.24
CA HIS A 266 13.17 12.50 -0.15
C HIS A 266 12.69 13.41 0.98
N PRO A 267 11.57 14.17 0.82
CA PRO A 267 11.07 15.09 1.84
C PRO A 267 10.82 14.46 3.21
N TYR A 268 10.45 13.18 3.24
CA TYR A 268 10.21 12.45 4.48
C TYR A 268 11.48 12.08 5.25
N THR A 269 12.66 12.12 4.63
CA THR A 269 13.92 11.81 5.32
C THR A 269 14.14 12.73 6.50
N ASP A 270 13.88 14.03 6.35
CA ASP A 270 14.08 15.04 7.40
C ASP A 270 13.17 14.86 8.62
N ILE A 271 12.00 14.27 8.44
CA ILE A 271 11.01 14.08 9.50
C ILE A 271 10.93 12.64 10.00
N SER A 272 11.71 11.71 9.43
CA SER A 272 11.64 10.27 9.74
C SER A 272 11.84 9.91 11.21
N ARG A 273 12.53 10.78 11.96
CA ARG A 273 12.80 10.60 13.39
C ARG A 273 11.79 11.28 14.31
N TYR A 274 10.84 12.06 13.78
CA TYR A 274 9.82 12.70 14.61
C TYR A 274 8.92 11.66 15.25
N ASP A 275 8.46 11.93 16.47
CA ASP A 275 7.65 10.99 17.24
C ASP A 275 6.24 10.80 16.66
N ASN A 276 5.74 11.83 15.99
CA ASN A 276 4.41 11.85 15.36
C ASN A 276 4.43 11.40 13.89
N VAL A 277 5.47 10.64 13.45
CA VAL A 277 5.50 10.01 12.14
C VAL A 277 5.81 8.52 12.23
N ILE A 278 5.17 7.74 11.35
CA ILE A 278 5.40 6.31 11.16
C ILE A 278 5.57 6.05 9.67
N PHE A 279 6.76 5.58 9.29
CA PHE A 279 7.08 5.22 7.92
C PHE A 279 7.40 3.73 7.84
N THR A 280 6.78 3.04 6.87
CA THR A 280 6.99 1.62 6.63
C THR A 280 7.34 1.38 5.15
N PRO A 281 8.13 0.33 4.84
CA PRO A 281 8.71 0.14 3.51
C PRO A 281 7.77 -0.63 2.56
N HIS A 282 6.57 -0.12 2.30
CA HIS A 282 5.54 -0.73 1.44
C HIS A 282 5.21 -2.17 1.86
N MET A 283 4.99 -2.36 3.17
CA MET A 283 4.77 -3.68 3.78
C MET A 283 3.32 -3.91 4.23
N ALA A 284 2.44 -2.91 4.13
CA ALA A 284 1.08 -3.02 4.66
C ALA A 284 0.28 -4.19 4.05
N TRP A 285 0.57 -4.57 2.80
CA TRP A 285 -0.04 -5.71 2.11
C TRP A 285 0.54 -7.07 2.52
N GLY A 286 1.73 -7.09 3.15
CA GLY A 286 2.69 -8.19 3.14
C GLY A 286 2.62 -9.14 4.34
N SER A 287 1.47 -9.28 5.07
CA SER A 287 1.36 -10.37 6.05
C SER A 287 1.55 -11.74 5.36
N TYR A 288 2.03 -12.73 6.09
CA TYR A 288 2.25 -14.08 5.56
C TYR A 288 0.98 -14.62 4.87
N GLU A 289 -0.15 -14.52 5.54
CA GLU A 289 -1.45 -15.00 5.03
C GLU A 289 -1.89 -14.23 3.79
N SER A 290 -1.57 -12.94 3.70
CA SER A 290 -1.88 -12.13 2.53
C SER A 290 -1.04 -12.54 1.33
N ARG A 291 0.27 -12.77 1.53
CA ARG A 291 1.18 -13.24 0.47
C ARG A 291 0.82 -14.66 0.01
N SER A 292 0.46 -15.56 0.93
CA SER A 292 -0.04 -16.90 0.60
C SER A 292 -1.31 -16.83 -0.25
N ARG A 293 -2.31 -16.04 0.18
CA ARG A 293 -3.52 -15.83 -0.64
C ARG A 293 -3.21 -15.24 -2.01
N CYS A 294 -2.23 -14.34 -2.09
CA CYS A 294 -1.82 -13.76 -3.36
C CYS A 294 -1.27 -14.83 -4.31
N LEU A 295 -0.44 -15.72 -3.81
CA LEU A 295 0.10 -16.85 -4.57
C LEU A 295 -1.00 -17.82 -5.02
N ASP A 296 -1.90 -18.19 -4.09
CA ASP A 296 -3.03 -19.09 -4.40
C ASP A 296 -3.91 -18.51 -5.51
N GLU A 297 -4.22 -17.22 -5.44
CA GLU A 297 -4.99 -16.50 -6.45
C GLU A 297 -4.26 -16.42 -7.81
N ALA A 298 -2.95 -16.19 -7.81
CA ALA A 298 -2.14 -16.20 -9.03
C ALA A 298 -2.11 -17.60 -9.67
N ILE A 299 -2.02 -18.64 -8.85
CA ILE A 299 -2.11 -20.04 -9.30
C ILE A 299 -3.48 -20.32 -9.92
N MET A 300 -4.57 -19.91 -9.27
CA MET A 300 -5.92 -20.06 -9.82
C MET A 300 -6.09 -19.26 -11.13
N ASN A 301 -5.45 -18.11 -11.28
CA ASN A 301 -5.43 -17.36 -12.53
C ASN A 301 -4.71 -18.14 -13.65
N LEU A 302 -3.58 -18.78 -13.34
CA LEU A 302 -2.85 -19.62 -14.29
C LEU A 302 -3.67 -20.84 -14.70
N GLU A 303 -4.31 -21.52 -13.74
CA GLU A 303 -5.21 -22.66 -14.03
C GLU A 303 -6.37 -22.27 -14.95
N ALA A 304 -7.02 -21.13 -14.66
CA ALA A 304 -8.10 -20.61 -15.48
C ALA A 304 -7.60 -20.30 -16.91
N PHE A 305 -6.44 -19.64 -17.03
CA PHE A 305 -5.83 -19.35 -18.32
C PHE A 305 -5.57 -20.63 -19.14
N LEU A 306 -5.04 -21.67 -18.51
CA LEU A 306 -4.76 -22.95 -19.18
C LEU A 306 -6.03 -23.67 -19.64
N ARG A 307 -7.17 -23.43 -18.98
CA ARG A 307 -8.49 -23.94 -19.42
C ARG A 307 -9.19 -23.03 -20.44
N GLY A 308 -8.55 -21.89 -20.83
CA GLY A 308 -9.17 -20.90 -21.72
C GLY A 308 -10.23 -20.02 -21.03
N GLU A 309 -10.26 -19.97 -19.72
CA GLU A 309 -11.19 -19.18 -18.92
C GLU A 309 -10.63 -17.79 -18.60
N MET A 310 -11.55 -16.83 -18.41
CA MET A 310 -11.21 -15.45 -18.03
C MET A 310 -11.31 -15.30 -16.50
N ARG A 311 -10.18 -15.10 -15.82
CA ARG A 311 -10.12 -14.84 -14.37
C ARG A 311 -9.11 -13.75 -14.06
N ASN A 312 -9.54 -12.66 -13.44
CA ASN A 312 -8.70 -11.49 -13.09
C ASN A 312 -7.81 -11.01 -14.25
N ARG A 313 -8.25 -11.25 -15.50
CA ARG A 313 -7.51 -10.92 -16.70
C ARG A 313 -7.71 -9.46 -17.08
N LEU A 314 -6.61 -8.73 -17.25
CA LEU A 314 -6.59 -7.32 -17.63
C LEU A 314 -6.56 -7.13 -19.14
N VAL A 315 -5.85 -8.00 -19.86
CA VAL A 315 -5.75 -8.01 -21.34
C VAL A 315 -5.66 -9.45 -21.88
#